data_3ccc47898d7ccab55ec262065e38cbe9
#
_entry.id   3ccc47898d7ccab55ec262065e38cbe9
#
_cell.length_a   1.000
_cell.length_b   1.000
_cell.length_c   1.000
_cell.angle_alpha   90.00
_cell.angle_beta   90.00
_cell.angle_gamma   90.00
#
_symmetry.space_group_name_H-M   'P 1'
#
loop_
_entity.id
_entity.type
_entity.pdbx_description
1 polymer ?
#
loop_
_entity_poly.entity_id
_entity_poly.type
_entity_poly.pdbx_seq_one_letter_code
_entity_poly.pdbx_strand_id
1 'polypeptide(L)'
;MPARHDILCGAWDFLWKPWGSIELWESNIAHAMKMKGIATGIISDHPHLFETGGENYHTDFGMWDYVRGHEGDPWRLRDDPSWAGTPALPAAEGWFRHAYDTSRTWFRDETDYPGPRTMSATADWLDRNAGHHDRFFLFVDEFDPHEPFDTPEPWAYRYHDQRDEDLLIWPPYMKDAI
;
A
#
# COMPACT_ATOMS: atom_id res chain seq x y z
N MET A 1 2.79 6.15 8.31
CA MET A 1 4.23 6.50 8.22
C MET A 1 4.97 6.33 9.53
N PRO A 2 4.61 6.93 10.68
CA PRO A 2 5.42 6.83 11.91
C PRO A 2 5.80 5.42 12.36
N ALA A 3 4.87 4.47 12.34
CA ALA A 3 5.18 3.07 12.70
C ALA A 3 6.25 2.44 11.79
N ARG A 4 6.27 2.78 10.50
CA ARG A 4 7.29 2.31 9.55
C ARG A 4 8.65 2.93 9.84
N HIS A 5 8.65 4.19 10.27
CA HIS A 5 9.85 4.86 10.74
C HIS A 5 10.44 4.14 11.96
N ASP A 6 9.61 3.85 12.97
CA ASP A 6 10.03 3.09 14.16
C ASP A 6 10.63 1.72 13.78
N ILE A 7 10.00 1.00 12.85
CA ILE A 7 10.45 -0.32 12.41
C ILE A 7 11.81 -0.21 11.68
N LEU A 8 11.95 0.72 10.74
CA LEU A 8 13.13 0.79 9.88
C LEU A 8 14.30 1.53 10.52
N CYS A 9 14.04 2.54 11.35
CA CYS A 9 15.08 3.32 12.02
C CYS A 9 15.38 2.85 13.45
N GLY A 10 14.53 1.98 14.03
CA GLY A 10 14.73 1.46 15.40
C GLY A 10 14.56 2.49 16.49
N ALA A 11 13.86 3.58 16.23
CA ALA A 11 13.59 4.66 17.16
C ALA A 11 12.11 4.71 17.52
N TRP A 12 11.80 5.02 18.78
CA TRP A 12 10.40 5.14 19.23
C TRP A 12 9.88 6.57 19.05
N ASP A 13 9.77 6.98 17.79
CA ASP A 13 9.47 8.35 17.42
C ASP A 13 7.98 8.62 17.21
N PHE A 14 7.16 7.58 17.21
CA PHE A 14 5.74 7.61 16.90
C PHE A 14 4.94 8.72 17.64
N LEU A 15 5.29 8.99 18.89
CA LEU A 15 4.54 9.95 19.72
C LEU A 15 4.96 11.41 19.50
N TRP A 16 6.10 11.68 18.91
CA TRP A 16 6.63 13.04 18.80
C TRP A 16 7.11 13.43 17.41
N LYS A 17 7.49 12.45 16.58
CA LYS A 17 7.86 12.73 15.19
C LYS A 17 6.58 12.88 14.35
N PRO A 18 6.42 13.99 13.64
CA PRO A 18 5.29 14.17 12.74
C PRO A 18 5.36 13.18 11.58
N TRP A 19 4.28 13.08 10.83
CA TRP A 19 4.28 12.43 9.54
C TRP A 19 5.39 13.03 8.65
N GLY A 20 6.24 12.18 8.09
CA GLY A 20 7.35 12.65 7.27
C GLY A 20 8.21 11.53 6.73
N SER A 21 9.21 11.92 5.95
CA SER A 21 10.24 11.07 5.37
C SER A 21 11.22 10.53 6.41
N ILE A 22 12.04 9.56 5.99
CA ILE A 22 13.30 9.27 6.68
C ILE A 22 14.29 10.35 6.33
N GLU A 23 14.87 10.99 7.33
CA GLU A 23 15.81 12.07 7.16
C GLU A 23 17.22 11.56 6.79
N LEU A 24 17.99 12.38 6.14
CA LEU A 24 19.32 12.00 5.64
C LEU A 24 20.34 11.60 6.73
N TRP A 25 20.10 12.00 7.96
CA TRP A 25 20.95 11.65 9.11
C TRP A 25 20.43 10.43 9.90
N GLU A 26 19.28 9.89 9.54
CA GLU A 26 18.69 8.72 10.19
C GLU A 26 19.26 7.44 9.55
N SER A 27 19.45 6.42 10.37
CA SER A 27 19.96 5.13 9.92
C SER A 27 18.80 4.17 9.68
N ASN A 28 18.69 3.66 8.46
CA ASN A 28 17.73 2.65 8.09
C ASN A 28 18.37 1.24 8.18
N ILE A 29 17.67 0.28 8.76
CA ILE A 29 18.12 -1.11 8.88
C ILE A 29 18.45 -1.74 7.51
N ALA A 30 17.71 -1.39 6.46
CA ALA A 30 17.99 -1.88 5.11
C ALA A 30 19.37 -1.40 4.60
N HIS A 31 19.72 -0.14 4.85
CA HIS A 31 21.06 0.36 4.55
C HIS A 31 22.15 -0.41 5.33
N ALA A 32 21.94 -0.58 6.62
CA ALA A 32 22.92 -1.28 7.46
C ALA A 32 23.13 -2.74 7.01
N MET A 33 22.07 -3.42 6.59
CA MET A 33 22.14 -4.78 6.06
C MET A 33 22.83 -4.83 4.69
N LYS A 34 22.47 -3.92 3.79
CA LYS A 34 23.08 -3.79 2.45
C LYS A 34 24.59 -3.57 2.55
N MET A 35 25.04 -2.73 3.49
CA MET A 35 26.47 -2.48 3.72
C MET A 35 27.23 -3.71 4.25
N LYS A 36 26.52 -4.71 4.75
CA LYS A 36 27.07 -6.03 5.16
C LYS A 36 26.91 -7.13 4.10
N GLY A 37 26.56 -6.74 2.88
CA GLY A 37 26.40 -7.67 1.76
C GLY A 37 25.14 -8.55 1.86
N ILE A 38 24.16 -8.16 2.65
CA ILE A 38 22.86 -8.82 2.72
C ILE A 38 21.97 -8.23 1.62
N ALA A 39 21.35 -9.09 0.81
CA ALA A 39 20.38 -8.64 -0.18
C ALA A 39 19.15 -8.06 0.54
N THR A 40 18.70 -6.87 0.10
CA THR A 40 17.56 -6.20 0.71
C THR A 40 16.53 -5.82 -0.34
N GLY A 41 15.25 -6.05 -0.04
CA GLY A 41 14.14 -5.68 -0.91
C GLY A 41 12.97 -5.14 -0.11
N ILE A 42 12.18 -4.26 -0.74
CA ILE A 42 10.88 -3.84 -0.26
C ILE A 42 9.86 -4.00 -1.39
N ILE A 43 8.72 -4.60 -1.07
CA ILE A 43 7.57 -4.71 -1.95
C ILE A 43 6.39 -4.13 -1.19
N SER A 44 5.71 -3.15 -1.77
CA SER A 44 4.65 -2.43 -1.08
C SER A 44 3.62 -1.89 -2.05
N ASP A 45 2.36 -1.86 -1.61
CA ASP A 45 1.27 -1.13 -2.26
C ASP A 45 0.91 0.16 -1.50
N HIS A 46 1.68 0.51 -0.48
CA HIS A 46 1.47 1.68 0.35
C HIS A 46 1.85 2.98 -0.38
N PRO A 47 0.88 3.77 -0.87
CA PRO A 47 1.15 4.92 -1.74
C PRO A 47 2.00 5.99 -1.06
N HIS A 48 1.83 6.18 0.25
CA HIS A 48 2.54 7.22 1.00
C HIS A 48 4.05 7.04 1.08
N LEU A 49 4.59 5.86 0.76
CA LEU A 49 6.04 5.63 0.66
C LEU A 49 6.64 6.22 -0.62
N PHE A 50 5.80 6.61 -1.57
CA PHE A 50 6.20 7.03 -2.92
C PHE A 50 5.67 8.43 -3.30
N GLU A 51 5.15 9.17 -2.33
CA GLU A 51 4.66 10.54 -2.49
C GLU A 51 5.41 11.53 -1.61
N THR A 52 5.18 12.83 -1.85
CA THR A 52 5.78 13.90 -1.05
C THR A 52 5.38 13.78 0.42
N GLY A 53 6.36 13.77 1.31
CA GLY A 53 6.18 13.56 2.74
C GLY A 53 6.39 12.12 3.20
N GLY A 54 6.60 11.17 2.27
CA GLY A 54 6.91 9.77 2.55
C GLY A 54 8.21 9.29 1.92
N GLU A 55 9.08 10.21 1.50
CA GLU A 55 10.31 9.92 0.79
C GLU A 55 11.32 9.14 1.65
N ASN A 56 12.25 8.51 0.97
CA ASN A 56 13.43 7.82 1.50
C ASN A 56 13.18 6.48 2.22
N TYR A 57 11.94 6.04 2.43
CA TYR A 57 11.70 4.73 3.05
C TYR A 57 12.20 3.57 2.20
N HIS A 58 12.07 3.66 0.88
CA HIS A 58 12.45 2.61 -0.06
C HIS A 58 13.88 2.75 -0.60
N THR A 59 14.46 3.94 -0.56
CA THR A 59 15.72 4.27 -1.26
C THR A 59 16.94 3.51 -0.74
N ASP A 60 16.93 3.11 0.52
CA ASP A 60 18.03 2.37 1.14
C ASP A 60 18.04 0.87 0.83
N PHE A 61 16.92 0.36 0.35
CA PHE A 61 16.84 -1.04 -0.10
C PHE A 61 17.63 -1.26 -1.39
N GLY A 62 18.13 -2.47 -1.60
CA GLY A 62 18.81 -2.86 -2.83
C GLY A 62 17.86 -3.01 -4.03
N MET A 63 16.60 -3.34 -3.74
CA MET A 63 15.50 -3.44 -4.70
C MET A 63 14.22 -2.94 -4.05
N TRP A 64 13.36 -2.31 -4.84
CA TRP A 64 12.00 -1.98 -4.42
C TRP A 64 11.01 -2.19 -5.56
N ASP A 65 9.82 -2.60 -5.22
CA ASP A 65 8.68 -2.76 -6.12
C ASP A 65 7.45 -2.06 -5.52
N TYR A 66 6.81 -1.21 -6.30
CA TYR A 66 5.61 -0.49 -5.91
C TYR A 66 4.40 -0.99 -6.69
N VAL A 67 3.51 -1.66 -5.98
CA VAL A 67 2.23 -2.13 -6.53
C VAL A 67 1.23 -0.99 -6.50
N ARG A 68 0.85 -0.53 -7.70
CA ARG A 68 0.03 0.65 -7.91
C ARG A 68 -1.47 0.39 -7.72
N GLY A 69 -2.22 1.45 -7.33
CA GLY A 69 -3.67 1.49 -7.40
C GLY A 69 -4.40 1.46 -6.06
N HIS A 70 -3.67 1.49 -4.94
CA HIS A 70 -4.30 1.58 -3.62
C HIS A 70 -4.61 3.03 -3.25
N GLU A 71 -5.69 3.24 -2.50
CA GLU A 71 -6.08 4.54 -1.93
C GLU A 71 -6.05 5.69 -2.96
N GLY A 72 -5.39 6.80 -2.64
CA GLY A 72 -5.25 7.97 -3.51
C GLY A 72 -4.15 7.88 -4.57
N ASP A 73 -3.56 6.68 -4.79
CA ASP A 73 -2.53 6.51 -5.81
C ASP A 73 -3.04 6.90 -7.21
N PRO A 74 -2.47 7.91 -7.87
CA PRO A 74 -2.88 8.32 -9.21
C PRO A 74 -2.37 7.34 -10.27
N TRP A 75 -2.78 6.08 -10.17
CA TRP A 75 -2.32 5.01 -11.08
C TRP A 75 -2.90 5.13 -12.48
N ARG A 76 -4.20 5.43 -12.57
CA ARG A 76 -4.90 5.56 -13.85
C ARG A 76 -5.41 6.97 -14.07
N LEU A 77 -5.30 7.44 -15.31
CA LEU A 77 -5.73 8.80 -15.66
C LEU A 77 -7.21 8.86 -16.08
N ARG A 78 -7.78 7.73 -16.48
CA ARG A 78 -9.16 7.61 -16.94
C ARG A 78 -9.74 6.25 -16.59
N ASP A 79 -11.07 6.19 -16.53
CA ASP A 79 -11.80 4.94 -16.38
C ASP A 79 -11.50 3.97 -17.51
N ASP A 80 -11.59 2.67 -17.23
CA ASP A 80 -11.52 1.65 -18.25
C ASP A 80 -12.76 1.77 -19.16
N PRO A 81 -12.57 2.03 -20.47
CA PRO A 81 -13.69 2.21 -21.41
C PRO A 81 -14.53 0.94 -21.60
N SER A 82 -14.03 -0.22 -21.21
CA SER A 82 -14.75 -1.50 -21.26
C SER A 82 -15.50 -1.81 -19.96
N TRP A 83 -15.36 -0.96 -18.92
CA TRP A 83 -16.04 -1.15 -17.67
C TRP A 83 -17.54 -0.95 -17.82
N ALA A 84 -18.30 -2.03 -17.69
CA ALA A 84 -19.76 -2.01 -17.68
C ALA A 84 -20.36 -2.31 -16.29
N GLY A 85 -19.50 -2.24 -15.27
CA GLY A 85 -19.87 -2.53 -13.88
C GLY A 85 -20.64 -1.39 -13.22
N THR A 86 -20.89 -1.56 -11.94
CA THR A 86 -21.60 -0.58 -11.10
C THR A 86 -20.99 0.80 -11.29
N PRO A 87 -21.80 1.82 -11.53
CA PRO A 87 -21.30 3.19 -11.59
C PRO A 87 -20.58 3.52 -10.30
N ALA A 88 -19.68 4.48 -10.45
CA ALA A 88 -18.84 5.01 -9.40
C ALA A 88 -19.41 4.82 -8.00
N LEU A 89 -18.59 4.27 -7.13
CA LEU A 89 -18.80 4.38 -5.69
C LEU A 89 -19.35 5.78 -5.38
N PRO A 90 -20.36 5.91 -4.53
CA PRO A 90 -21.10 7.16 -4.34
C PRO A 90 -20.13 8.31 -4.25
N ALA A 91 -20.37 9.32 -5.06
CA ALA A 91 -19.47 10.42 -5.44
C ALA A 91 -18.51 10.79 -4.30
N ALA A 92 -17.31 10.32 -4.41
CA ALA A 92 -16.28 10.59 -3.45
C ALA A 92 -15.90 12.08 -3.56
N GLU A 93 -16.08 12.83 -2.51
CA GLU A 93 -15.60 14.20 -2.47
C GLU A 93 -14.06 14.20 -2.38
N GLY A 94 -13.42 14.85 -3.34
CA GLY A 94 -11.97 15.08 -3.35
C GLY A 94 -11.20 14.24 -4.37
N TRP A 95 -10.08 14.80 -4.85
CA TRP A 95 -9.19 14.20 -5.85
C TRP A 95 -8.67 12.81 -5.45
N PHE A 96 -8.46 12.61 -4.20
CA PHE A 96 -7.92 11.42 -3.56
C PHE A 96 -8.80 10.18 -3.82
N ARG A 97 -10.10 10.32 -3.54
CA ARG A 97 -11.08 9.27 -3.81
C ARG A 97 -11.31 9.07 -5.29
N HIS A 98 -11.27 10.16 -6.06
CA HIS A 98 -11.41 10.08 -7.51
C HIS A 98 -10.28 9.28 -8.16
N ALA A 99 -9.05 9.39 -7.67
CA ALA A 99 -7.93 8.61 -8.16
C ALA A 99 -8.16 7.09 -7.96
N TYR A 100 -8.68 6.71 -6.79
CA TYR A 100 -9.06 5.33 -6.53
C TYR A 100 -10.21 4.86 -7.42
N ASP A 101 -11.30 5.62 -7.48
CA ASP A 101 -12.49 5.26 -8.28
C ASP A 101 -12.11 4.99 -9.73
N THR A 102 -11.27 5.84 -10.30
CA THR A 102 -10.74 5.66 -11.66
C THR A 102 -9.90 4.38 -11.76
N SER A 103 -8.99 4.15 -10.83
CA SER A 103 -8.14 2.95 -10.80
C SER A 103 -8.97 1.69 -10.62
N ARG A 104 -10.00 1.74 -9.78
CA ARG A 104 -10.92 0.65 -9.48
C ARG A 104 -11.65 0.11 -10.72
N THR A 105 -11.94 0.94 -11.70
CA THR A 105 -12.59 0.49 -12.94
C THR A 105 -11.75 -0.49 -13.75
N TRP A 106 -10.46 -0.63 -13.45
CA TRP A 106 -9.52 -1.55 -14.09
C TRP A 106 -9.39 -2.90 -13.37
N PHE A 107 -10.00 -3.06 -12.19
CA PHE A 107 -10.02 -4.34 -11.47
C PHE A 107 -11.15 -5.21 -12.00
N ARG A 108 -10.89 -6.48 -12.28
CA ARG A 108 -11.85 -7.46 -12.80
C ARG A 108 -12.14 -8.56 -11.81
N ASP A 109 -11.13 -9.01 -11.12
CA ASP A 109 -11.22 -10.05 -10.13
C ASP A 109 -10.27 -9.76 -8.95
N GLU A 110 -10.25 -10.65 -7.96
CA GLU A 110 -9.44 -10.51 -6.75
C GLU A 110 -7.95 -10.27 -7.07
N THR A 111 -7.44 -10.87 -8.12
CA THR A 111 -6.01 -10.79 -8.46
C THR A 111 -5.58 -9.43 -9.01
N ASP A 112 -6.52 -8.56 -9.35
CA ASP A 112 -6.25 -7.20 -9.80
C ASP A 112 -6.10 -6.19 -8.65
N TYR A 113 -6.55 -6.55 -7.45
CA TYR A 113 -6.44 -5.68 -6.29
C TYR A 113 -5.00 -5.57 -5.79
N PRO A 114 -4.62 -4.41 -5.22
CA PRO A 114 -3.23 -4.17 -4.78
C PRO A 114 -2.69 -5.21 -3.80
N GLY A 115 -3.42 -5.57 -2.75
CA GLY A 115 -2.99 -6.55 -1.76
C GLY A 115 -2.63 -7.92 -2.38
N PRO A 116 -3.55 -8.61 -3.09
CA PRO A 116 -3.22 -9.85 -3.82
C PRO A 116 -2.05 -9.72 -4.78
N ARG A 117 -1.90 -8.58 -5.47
CA ARG A 117 -0.76 -8.31 -6.36
C ARG A 117 0.54 -8.17 -5.58
N THR A 118 0.51 -7.52 -4.43
CA THR A 118 1.67 -7.39 -3.52
C THR A 118 2.13 -8.76 -3.03
N MET A 119 1.19 -9.63 -2.64
CA MET A 119 1.51 -11.00 -2.23
C MET A 119 2.05 -11.84 -3.40
N SER A 120 1.50 -11.69 -4.61
CA SER A 120 2.00 -12.36 -5.80
C SER A 120 3.41 -11.90 -6.17
N ALA A 121 3.67 -10.60 -6.14
CA ALA A 121 5.01 -10.04 -6.37
C ALA A 121 6.02 -10.54 -5.32
N THR A 122 5.58 -10.67 -4.07
CA THR A 122 6.38 -11.23 -2.98
C THR A 122 6.75 -12.68 -3.23
N ALA A 123 5.78 -13.51 -3.61
CA ALA A 123 6.01 -14.92 -3.94
C ALA A 123 6.98 -15.06 -5.13
N ASP A 124 6.75 -14.29 -6.18
CA ASP A 124 7.64 -14.23 -7.35
C ASP A 124 9.08 -13.83 -6.98
N TRP A 125 9.22 -12.86 -6.09
CA TRP A 125 10.53 -12.43 -5.61
C TRP A 125 11.24 -13.56 -4.85
N LEU A 126 10.53 -14.22 -3.95
CA LEU A 126 11.07 -15.33 -3.16
C LEU A 126 11.51 -16.49 -4.06
N ASP A 127 10.68 -16.87 -5.02
CA ASP A 127 10.98 -17.96 -5.97
C ASP A 127 12.25 -17.68 -6.78
N ARG A 128 12.46 -16.42 -7.19
CA ARG A 128 13.61 -16.03 -8.02
C ARG A 128 14.88 -15.76 -7.23
N ASN A 129 14.79 -15.37 -5.95
CA ASN A 129 15.93 -14.82 -5.24
C ASN A 129 16.33 -15.62 -3.99
N ALA A 130 15.40 -16.25 -3.28
CA ALA A 130 15.71 -16.86 -1.98
C ALA A 130 16.80 -17.96 -2.07
N GLY A 131 16.85 -18.71 -3.18
CA GLY A 131 17.88 -19.72 -3.41
C GLY A 131 19.22 -19.19 -3.90
N HIS A 132 19.34 -17.90 -4.20
CA HIS A 132 20.55 -17.27 -4.76
C HIS A 132 21.29 -16.38 -3.76
N HIS A 133 20.76 -16.22 -2.55
CA HIS A 133 21.35 -15.42 -1.49
C HIS A 133 21.45 -16.22 -0.20
N ASP A 134 22.60 -16.26 0.43
CA ASP A 134 22.80 -16.90 1.74
C ASP A 134 21.91 -16.23 2.82
N ARG A 135 21.72 -14.93 2.70
CA ARG A 135 20.87 -14.13 3.58
C ARG A 135 20.22 -13.01 2.78
N PHE A 136 18.98 -12.74 3.09
CA PHE A 136 18.25 -11.60 2.57
C PHE A 136 17.36 -10.98 3.65
N PHE A 137 16.95 -9.73 3.42
CA PHE A 137 15.95 -9.01 4.18
C PHE A 137 14.90 -8.50 3.18
N LEU A 138 13.72 -9.07 3.21
CA LEU A 138 12.58 -8.63 2.41
C LEU A 138 11.54 -8.01 3.33
N PHE A 139 11.25 -6.72 3.13
CA PHE A 139 10.19 -6.00 3.81
C PHE A 139 8.97 -5.95 2.89
N VAL A 140 7.90 -6.61 3.31
CA VAL A 140 6.62 -6.59 2.60
C VAL A 140 5.68 -5.70 3.38
N ASP A 141 5.24 -4.63 2.77
CA ASP A 141 4.37 -3.63 3.37
C ASP A 141 3.07 -3.55 2.57
N GLU A 142 2.11 -4.33 3.00
CA GLU A 142 0.78 -4.39 2.46
C GLU A 142 -0.11 -3.41 3.25
N PHE A 143 -0.90 -2.60 2.55
CA PHE A 143 -1.56 -1.44 3.14
C PHE A 143 -2.91 -1.77 3.79
N ASP A 144 -3.58 -2.83 3.36
CA ASP A 144 -4.80 -3.30 4.03
C ASP A 144 -4.50 -3.69 5.50
N PRO A 145 -5.43 -3.49 6.41
CA PRO A 145 -6.84 -3.11 6.23
C PRO A 145 -7.10 -1.60 6.32
N HIS A 146 -6.27 -0.78 5.69
CA HIS A 146 -6.55 0.66 5.55
C HIS A 146 -7.66 0.87 4.51
N GLU A 147 -8.41 1.98 4.59
CA GLU A 147 -9.36 2.32 3.53
C GLU A 147 -8.65 2.56 2.18
N PRO A 148 -9.31 2.32 1.07
CA PRO A 148 -10.73 2.00 0.88
C PRO A 148 -11.06 0.55 1.24
N PHE A 149 -12.17 0.33 1.95
CA PHE A 149 -12.63 -1.01 2.36
C PHE A 149 -13.34 -1.74 1.21
N ASP A 150 -12.74 -1.71 0.04
CA ASP A 150 -13.27 -2.30 -1.19
C ASP A 150 -12.81 -3.76 -1.31
N THR A 151 -13.42 -4.61 -0.52
CA THR A 151 -13.10 -6.04 -0.52
C THR A 151 -13.91 -6.77 -1.59
N PRO A 152 -13.29 -7.55 -2.49
CA PRO A 152 -14.01 -8.30 -3.53
C PRO A 152 -14.83 -9.46 -2.97
N GLU A 153 -15.85 -9.90 -3.75
CA GLU A 153 -16.55 -11.15 -3.49
C GLU A 153 -15.59 -12.34 -3.61
N PRO A 154 -15.72 -13.40 -2.80
CA PRO A 154 -16.79 -13.62 -1.79
C PRO A 154 -16.45 -13.05 -0.41
N TRP A 155 -15.31 -12.37 -0.26
CA TRP A 155 -14.75 -11.97 1.03
C TRP A 155 -15.52 -10.84 1.69
N ALA A 156 -16.05 -9.91 0.90
CA ALA A 156 -16.80 -8.74 1.37
C ALA A 156 -17.94 -9.08 2.33
N TYR A 157 -18.60 -10.21 2.09
CA TYR A 157 -19.77 -10.64 2.87
C TYR A 157 -19.52 -11.88 3.73
N ARG A 158 -18.28 -12.25 3.95
CA ARG A 158 -17.95 -13.46 4.71
C ARG A 158 -18.39 -13.38 6.17
N TYR A 159 -18.41 -12.20 6.74
CA TYR A 159 -18.73 -11.93 8.14
C TYR A 159 -19.91 -10.96 8.29
N HIS A 160 -20.65 -10.70 7.22
CA HIS A 160 -21.75 -9.77 7.17
C HIS A 160 -22.94 -10.41 6.45
N ASP A 161 -24.06 -10.52 7.16
CA ASP A 161 -25.24 -11.24 6.66
C ASP A 161 -26.16 -10.39 5.77
N GLN A 162 -25.96 -9.08 5.74
CA GLN A 162 -26.83 -8.12 5.03
C GLN A 162 -26.24 -7.77 3.66
N ARG A 163 -26.54 -8.59 2.67
CA ARG A 163 -26.07 -8.40 1.29
C ARG A 163 -26.71 -7.23 0.54
N ASP A 164 -27.78 -6.68 1.10
CA ASP A 164 -28.56 -5.59 0.49
C ASP A 164 -28.10 -4.20 0.94
N GLU A 165 -27.11 -4.12 1.83
CA GLU A 165 -26.50 -2.86 2.26
C GLU A 165 -25.26 -2.56 1.42
N ASP A 166 -25.11 -1.29 1.02
CA ASP A 166 -23.91 -0.82 0.36
C ASP A 166 -22.71 -0.97 1.28
N LEU A 167 -21.61 -1.53 0.77
CA LEU A 167 -20.35 -1.58 1.50
C LEU A 167 -19.85 -0.17 1.80
N LEU A 168 -19.43 0.03 3.03
CA LEU A 168 -18.79 1.29 3.42
C LEU A 168 -17.33 1.29 2.95
N ILE A 169 -17.11 1.72 1.72
CA ILE A 169 -15.78 1.77 1.09
C ILE A 169 -14.92 2.86 1.74
N TRP A 170 -15.51 4.05 1.93
CA TRP A 170 -14.82 5.17 2.56
C TRP A 170 -15.54 5.58 3.85
N PRO A 171 -14.88 5.48 5.01
CA PRO A 171 -15.50 5.86 6.27
C PRO A 171 -15.73 7.39 6.30
N PRO A 172 -16.86 7.84 6.88
CA PRO A 172 -17.05 9.26 7.12
C PRO A 172 -16.15 9.71 8.28
N TYR A 173 -15.14 10.51 7.98
CA TYR A 173 -14.34 11.13 9.01
C TYR A 173 -15.14 12.25 9.71
N MET A 174 -15.13 12.25 11.04
CA MET A 174 -15.76 13.32 11.80
C MET A 174 -14.96 14.62 11.64
N LYS A 175 -15.63 15.66 11.19
CA LYS A 175 -14.99 16.99 10.99
C LYS A 175 -14.61 17.69 12.31
N ASP A 176 -15.22 17.32 13.44
CA ASP A 176 -15.10 18.02 14.73
C ASP A 176 -15.02 17.04 15.91
N ALA A 177 -14.10 16.08 15.87
CA ALA A 177 -13.88 15.13 16.96
C ALA A 177 -12.91 15.69 18.01
N ILE A 178 -13.19 16.90 18.54
CA ILE A 178 -12.57 17.44 19.76
C ILE A 178 -13.65 18.07 20.62
#